data_2890dfa083e733d0b7f6bf99a8dfbe78
#
_entry.id   2890dfa083e733d0b7f6bf99a8dfbe78
#
_cell.length_a   1.000
_cell.length_b   1.000
_cell.length_c   1.000
_cell.angle_alpha   90.00
_cell.angle_beta   90.00
_cell.angle_gamma   90.00
#
_symmetry.space_group_name_H-M   'P 1'
#
loop_
_entity.id
_entity.type
_entity.pdbx_description
1 polymer ?
#
loop_
_entity_poly.entity_id
_entity_poly.type
_entity_poly.pdbx_seq_one_letter_code
_entity_poly.pdbx_strand_id
1 'polypeptide(L)'
;MPCLCHADAWRAMMNKHDGKTSRPGEPQRSQQEAHSPAAKLPAGDLVFFLLDTVPRLDLRRFYAPYETETRGAPPFDPAMMVCLLLYAYCVGVFASRKIALACERHLAFLAIVGTERPDFRTISDFRQPHLEAFKDVFVQVVRLAGAAGLVKLGNVSTDGTTIQGNASRHTAMSYG
;
A
#
# COMPACT_ATOMS: atom_id res chain seq x y z
N MET A 1 8.52 22.16 8.91
CA MET A 1 9.71 21.62 8.22
C MET A 1 9.39 20.18 7.87
N PRO A 2 9.24 19.81 6.61
CA PRO A 2 9.02 18.41 6.23
C PRO A 2 10.31 17.63 6.48
N CYS A 3 10.19 16.49 7.16
CA CYS A 3 11.29 15.64 7.56
C CYS A 3 12.05 15.10 6.34
N LEU A 4 13.26 15.53 6.14
CA LEU A 4 14.27 14.93 5.23
C LEU A 4 14.54 13.43 5.56
N CYS A 5 14.13 12.97 6.73
CA CYS A 5 14.31 11.59 7.19
C CYS A 5 13.58 10.51 6.36
N HIS A 6 12.51 10.85 5.65
CA HIS A 6 11.71 9.86 4.88
C HIS A 6 12.45 9.38 3.63
N ALA A 7 13.08 10.30 2.89
CA ALA A 7 13.79 9.95 1.66
C ALA A 7 15.01 9.05 1.94
N ASP A 8 15.70 9.29 3.06
CA ASP A 8 16.87 8.51 3.45
C ASP A 8 16.50 7.10 3.94
N ALA A 9 15.38 6.96 4.65
CA ALA A 9 14.86 5.66 5.09
C ALA A 9 14.49 4.76 3.89
N TRP A 10 13.82 5.33 2.89
CA TRP A 10 13.50 4.63 1.64
C TRP A 10 14.74 4.22 0.87
N ARG A 11 15.70 5.13 0.72
CA ARG A 11 16.99 4.86 0.04
C ARG A 11 17.80 3.78 0.73
N ALA A 12 17.84 3.80 2.08
CA ALA A 12 18.53 2.79 2.88
C ALA A 12 17.89 1.40 2.77
N MET A 13 16.57 1.32 2.65
CA MET A 13 15.83 0.07 2.46
C MET A 13 16.09 -0.54 1.09
N MET A 14 16.14 0.27 0.05
CA MET A 14 16.35 -0.17 -1.33
C MET A 14 17.76 -0.75 -1.56
N ASN A 15 18.77 -0.29 -0.80
CA ASN A 15 20.13 -0.82 -0.92
C ASN A 15 20.38 -2.15 -0.20
N LYS A 16 19.37 -2.73 0.47
CA LYS A 16 19.54 -3.98 1.25
C LYS A 16 19.32 -5.26 0.45
N HIS A 17 18.80 -5.18 -0.76
CA HIS A 17 18.51 -6.36 -1.57
C HIS A 17 19.45 -6.43 -2.78
N ASP A 18 20.36 -7.39 -2.71
CA ASP A 18 21.41 -7.64 -3.72
C ASP A 18 20.90 -8.58 -4.85
N GLY A 19 19.65 -8.42 -5.23
CA GLY A 19 19.01 -9.20 -6.29
C GLY A 19 18.71 -8.37 -7.54
N LYS A 20 17.73 -8.80 -8.34
CA LYS A 20 17.24 -8.04 -9.49
C LYS A 20 16.87 -6.63 -9.03
N THR A 21 17.57 -5.64 -9.54
CA THR A 21 17.32 -4.23 -9.19
C THR A 21 15.89 -3.87 -9.55
N SER A 22 15.02 -3.68 -8.54
CA SER A 22 13.70 -3.10 -8.75
C SER A 22 13.86 -1.66 -9.23
N ARG A 23 12.85 -1.14 -9.95
CA ARG A 23 12.83 0.30 -10.26
C ARG A 23 12.82 1.07 -8.94
N PRO A 24 13.73 2.03 -8.74
CA PRO A 24 13.75 2.80 -7.51
C PRO A 24 12.41 3.56 -7.37
N GLY A 25 11.62 3.17 -6.37
CA GLY A 25 10.46 3.93 -5.95
C GLY A 25 10.93 5.16 -5.17
N GLU A 26 10.89 6.33 -5.78
CA GLU A 26 11.11 7.58 -5.06
C GLU A 26 9.76 8.26 -4.78
N PRO A 27 9.10 7.95 -3.67
CA PRO A 27 7.72 8.38 -3.41
C PRO A 27 7.56 9.89 -3.28
N GLN A 28 8.64 10.63 -3.13
CA GLN A 28 8.61 12.09 -3.01
C GLN A 28 9.21 12.82 -4.21
N ARG A 29 9.61 12.10 -5.26
CA ARG A 29 10.22 12.72 -6.44
C ARG A 29 9.17 13.50 -7.23
N SER A 30 9.35 14.78 -7.41
CA SER A 30 8.56 15.60 -8.30
C SER A 30 9.02 15.43 -9.75
N GLN A 31 8.10 15.46 -10.70
CA GLN A 31 8.42 15.34 -12.13
C GLN A 31 9.02 16.61 -12.72
N GLN A 32 8.85 17.74 -12.11
CA GLN A 32 9.48 19.01 -12.44
C GLN A 32 9.36 19.95 -11.24
N GLU A 33 10.44 20.64 -10.98
CA GLU A 33 10.67 21.70 -10.00
C GLU A 33 9.44 22.28 -9.28
N ALA A 34 9.56 22.33 -7.99
CA ALA A 34 8.83 23.14 -7.03
C ALA A 34 7.62 22.57 -6.30
N HIS A 35 6.89 21.56 -6.78
CA HIS A 35 5.71 21.11 -6.04
C HIS A 35 5.58 19.57 -6.00
N SER A 36 6.32 18.94 -5.09
CA SER A 36 6.04 17.54 -4.76
C SER A 36 4.57 17.38 -4.37
N PRO A 37 3.84 16.35 -4.88
CA PRO A 37 2.47 16.07 -4.45
C PRO A 37 2.33 15.99 -2.93
N ALA A 38 3.34 15.44 -2.26
CA ALA A 38 3.40 15.36 -0.82
C ALA A 38 3.40 16.74 -0.12
N ALA A 39 3.98 17.77 -0.72
CA ALA A 39 4.02 19.12 -0.14
C ALA A 39 2.64 19.80 -0.09
N LYS A 40 1.68 19.32 -0.88
CA LYS A 40 0.31 19.84 -0.91
C LYS A 40 -0.66 19.12 0.02
N LEU A 41 -0.21 18.05 0.67
CA LEU A 41 -1.02 17.28 1.62
C LEU A 41 -0.92 17.89 3.02
N PRO A 42 -2.00 17.81 3.82
CA PRO A 42 -1.97 18.20 5.23
C PRO A 42 -0.89 17.41 5.99
N ALA A 43 -0.22 18.04 6.95
CA ALA A 43 0.86 17.40 7.72
C ALA A 43 0.43 16.13 8.50
N GLY A 44 -0.87 16.00 8.80
CA GLY A 44 -1.44 14.83 9.48
C GLY A 44 -2.05 13.79 8.53
N ASP A 45 -1.79 13.87 7.22
CA ASP A 45 -2.33 12.89 6.27
C ASP A 45 -1.75 11.49 6.53
N LEU A 46 -2.62 10.47 6.40
CA LEU A 46 -2.28 9.06 6.58
C LEU A 46 -1.12 8.60 5.68
N VAL A 47 -0.94 9.25 4.54
CA VAL A 47 0.18 8.99 3.62
C VAL A 47 1.52 9.10 4.35
N PHE A 48 1.73 10.17 5.14
CA PHE A 48 3.00 10.37 5.85
C PHE A 48 3.27 9.29 6.88
N PHE A 49 2.21 8.86 7.60
CA PHE A 49 2.33 7.74 8.53
C PHE A 49 2.75 6.45 7.81
N LEU A 50 2.15 6.14 6.67
CA LEU A 50 2.48 4.94 5.91
C LEU A 50 3.88 5.02 5.29
N LEU A 51 4.26 6.18 4.75
CA LEU A 51 5.60 6.40 4.21
C LEU A 51 6.71 6.24 5.28
N ASP A 52 6.41 6.59 6.54
CA ASP A 52 7.33 6.39 7.66
C ASP A 52 7.29 4.95 8.21
N THR A 53 6.14 4.30 8.12
CA THR A 53 5.91 2.98 8.70
C THR A 53 6.40 1.85 7.81
N VAL A 54 6.13 1.91 6.49
CA VAL A 54 6.44 0.84 5.54
C VAL A 54 7.92 0.42 5.56
N PRO A 55 8.91 1.34 5.65
CA PRO A 55 10.33 0.96 5.76
C PRO A 55 10.69 0.18 7.02
N ARG A 56 9.83 0.19 8.04
CA ARG A 56 10.03 -0.51 9.33
C ARG A 56 9.38 -1.89 9.37
N LEU A 57 8.60 -2.24 8.33
CA LEU A 57 7.91 -3.52 8.23
C LEU A 57 8.84 -4.63 7.71
N ASP A 58 8.54 -5.87 8.07
CA ASP A 58 9.19 -7.02 7.45
C ASP A 58 8.56 -7.31 6.08
N LEU A 59 9.23 -6.87 5.03
CA LEU A 59 8.77 -7.02 3.64
C LEU A 59 9.50 -8.14 2.87
N ARG A 60 10.31 -8.98 3.52
CA ARG A 60 11.09 -10.03 2.86
C ARG A 60 10.25 -10.94 1.96
N ARG A 61 9.02 -11.29 2.38
CA ARG A 61 8.09 -12.13 1.61
C ARG A 61 7.61 -11.47 0.31
N PHE A 62 7.66 -10.15 0.22
CA PHE A 62 7.30 -9.42 -1.00
C PHE A 62 8.48 -9.30 -1.97
N TYR A 63 9.71 -9.36 -1.49
CA TYR A 63 10.91 -9.31 -2.32
C TYR A 63 11.34 -10.70 -2.82
N ALA A 64 11.06 -11.76 -2.07
CA ALA A 64 11.49 -13.12 -2.38
C ALA A 64 11.20 -13.60 -3.82
N PRO A 65 10.05 -13.34 -4.45
CA PRO A 65 9.80 -13.73 -5.84
C PRO A 65 10.75 -13.07 -6.85
N TYR A 66 11.25 -11.87 -6.53
CA TYR A 66 12.09 -11.07 -7.42
C TYR A 66 13.58 -11.38 -7.29
N GLU A 67 14.00 -12.05 -6.22
CA GLU A 67 15.40 -12.45 -6.01
C GLU A 67 15.86 -13.53 -7.00
N THR A 68 14.93 -14.35 -7.48
CA THR A 68 15.22 -15.47 -8.39
C THR A 68 14.98 -15.13 -9.86
N GLU A 69 14.22 -14.08 -10.16
CA GLU A 69 13.85 -13.72 -11.52
C GLU A 69 14.83 -12.70 -12.12
N THR A 70 15.62 -13.13 -13.12
CA THR A 70 16.60 -12.27 -13.79
C THR A 70 16.13 -11.74 -15.15
N ARG A 71 14.97 -12.21 -15.67
CA ARG A 71 14.45 -11.87 -16.99
C ARG A 71 13.32 -10.84 -16.94
N GLY A 72 13.21 -10.02 -17.97
CA GLY A 72 12.14 -9.04 -18.16
C GLY A 72 12.46 -7.64 -17.65
N ALA A 73 11.50 -6.71 -17.79
CA ALA A 73 11.60 -5.36 -17.27
C ALA A 73 11.69 -5.35 -15.74
N PRO A 74 12.44 -4.41 -15.13
CA PRO A 74 12.48 -4.27 -13.67
C PRO A 74 11.06 -4.10 -13.11
N PRO A 75 10.67 -4.85 -12.07
CA PRO A 75 9.38 -4.67 -11.43
C PRO A 75 9.30 -3.32 -10.71
N PHE A 76 8.08 -2.90 -10.39
CA PHE A 76 7.89 -1.80 -9.44
C PHE A 76 8.43 -2.21 -8.06
N ASP A 77 8.92 -1.22 -7.30
CA ASP A 77 9.40 -1.49 -5.95
C ASP A 77 8.29 -2.12 -5.08
N PRO A 78 8.53 -3.31 -4.52
CA PRO A 78 7.55 -3.98 -3.65
C PRO A 78 7.12 -3.14 -2.45
N ALA A 79 8.02 -2.34 -1.86
CA ALA A 79 7.66 -1.47 -0.73
C ALA A 79 6.69 -0.37 -1.16
N MET A 80 6.91 0.24 -2.34
CA MET A 80 5.97 1.21 -2.90
C MET A 80 4.60 0.56 -3.15
N MET A 81 4.56 -0.65 -3.73
CA MET A 81 3.32 -1.37 -3.99
C MET A 81 2.57 -1.74 -2.71
N VAL A 82 3.29 -2.14 -1.65
CA VAL A 82 2.71 -2.39 -0.32
C VAL A 82 2.12 -1.11 0.26
N CYS A 83 2.87 0.00 0.22
CA CYS A 83 2.39 1.31 0.70
C CYS A 83 1.14 1.75 -0.04
N LEU A 84 1.13 1.62 -1.37
CA LEU A 84 0.00 1.94 -2.24
C LEU A 84 -1.25 1.14 -1.86
N LEU A 85 -1.13 -0.18 -1.68
CA LEU A 85 -2.26 -1.04 -1.35
C LEU A 85 -2.75 -0.82 0.07
N LEU A 86 -1.87 -0.63 1.05
CA LEU A 86 -2.24 -0.29 2.42
C LEU A 86 -3.03 1.02 2.46
N TYR A 87 -2.52 2.07 1.79
CA TYR A 87 -3.22 3.35 1.72
C TYR A 87 -4.59 3.20 1.05
N ALA A 88 -4.64 2.53 -0.10
CA ALA A 88 -5.89 2.31 -0.84
C ALA A 88 -6.96 1.62 0.04
N TYR A 89 -6.55 0.61 0.81
CA TYR A 89 -7.47 -0.12 1.69
C TYR A 89 -7.93 0.74 2.87
N CYS A 90 -7.05 1.54 3.45
CA CYS A 90 -7.41 2.47 4.52
C CYS A 90 -8.45 3.51 4.07
N VAL A 91 -8.38 3.96 2.81
CA VAL A 91 -9.35 4.92 2.24
C VAL A 91 -10.53 4.26 1.53
N GLY A 92 -10.67 2.94 1.66
CA GLY A 92 -11.82 2.18 1.11
C GLY A 92 -11.77 1.93 -0.40
N VAL A 93 -10.61 2.03 -1.04
CA VAL A 93 -10.43 1.77 -2.48
C VAL A 93 -9.84 0.38 -2.69
N PHE A 94 -10.66 -0.62 -3.02
CA PHE A 94 -10.23 -2.02 -3.12
C PHE A 94 -10.00 -2.51 -4.56
N ALA A 95 -10.67 -1.91 -5.54
CA ALA A 95 -10.59 -2.34 -6.93
C ALA A 95 -9.32 -1.85 -7.60
N SER A 96 -8.51 -2.77 -8.18
CA SER A 96 -7.23 -2.42 -8.83
C SER A 96 -7.37 -1.34 -9.91
N ARG A 97 -8.48 -1.35 -10.68
CA ARG A 97 -8.76 -0.30 -11.68
C ARG A 97 -8.98 1.08 -11.04
N LYS A 98 -9.66 1.13 -9.88
CA LYS A 98 -9.87 2.39 -9.15
C LYS A 98 -8.56 2.88 -8.53
N ILE A 99 -7.72 1.97 -8.03
CA ILE A 99 -6.40 2.31 -7.49
C ILE A 99 -5.51 2.88 -8.59
N ALA A 100 -5.43 2.23 -9.76
CA ALA A 100 -4.65 2.73 -10.90
C ALA A 100 -5.11 4.13 -11.32
N LEU A 101 -6.43 4.35 -11.43
CA LEU A 101 -7.00 5.66 -11.75
C LEU A 101 -6.67 6.70 -10.66
N ALA A 102 -6.68 6.30 -9.39
CA ALA A 102 -6.33 7.17 -8.28
C ALA A 102 -4.84 7.60 -8.33
N CYS A 103 -3.94 6.70 -8.76
CA CYS A 103 -2.52 7.03 -8.99
C CYS A 103 -2.30 8.11 -10.06
N GLU A 104 -3.28 8.39 -10.91
CA GLU A 104 -3.22 9.45 -11.92
C GLU A 104 -3.81 10.78 -11.43
N ARG A 105 -4.76 10.75 -10.48
CA ARG A 105 -5.65 11.86 -10.19
C ARG A 105 -5.64 12.37 -8.76
N HIS A 106 -5.26 11.55 -7.79
CA HIS A 106 -5.33 11.89 -6.37
C HIS A 106 -3.94 12.18 -5.79
N LEU A 107 -3.78 13.34 -5.18
CA LEU A 107 -2.49 13.80 -4.63
C LEU A 107 -1.85 12.81 -3.66
N ALA A 108 -2.65 12.18 -2.80
CA ALA A 108 -2.14 11.21 -1.83
C ALA A 108 -1.55 9.96 -2.52
N PHE A 109 -2.22 9.44 -3.54
CA PHE A 109 -1.71 8.33 -4.35
C PHE A 109 -0.47 8.75 -5.14
N LEU A 110 -0.49 9.94 -5.73
CA LEU A 110 0.66 10.52 -6.43
C LEU A 110 1.87 10.70 -5.50
N ALA A 111 1.66 11.04 -4.24
CA ALA A 111 2.73 11.16 -3.25
C ALA A 111 3.39 9.81 -2.94
N ILE A 112 2.64 8.70 -3.03
CA ILE A 112 3.15 7.34 -2.83
C ILE A 112 3.91 6.84 -4.06
N VAL A 113 3.31 6.94 -5.24
CA VAL A 113 3.88 6.36 -6.46
C VAL A 113 4.92 7.26 -7.13
N GLY A 114 4.98 8.53 -6.78
CA GLY A 114 5.91 9.48 -7.39
C GLY A 114 5.68 9.64 -8.89
N THR A 115 6.66 9.24 -9.69
CA THR A 115 6.62 9.26 -11.17
C THR A 115 6.09 7.95 -11.75
N GLU A 116 6.05 6.89 -10.94
CA GLU A 116 5.62 5.58 -11.39
C GLU A 116 4.10 5.53 -11.59
N ARG A 117 3.66 4.73 -12.55
CA ARG A 117 2.23 4.58 -12.88
C ARG A 117 1.93 3.08 -13.03
N PRO A 118 1.74 2.37 -11.92
CA PRO A 118 1.35 0.98 -11.97
C PRO A 118 -0.05 0.86 -12.58
N ASP A 119 -0.19 0.02 -13.59
CA ASP A 119 -1.49 -0.27 -14.18
C ASP A 119 -2.31 -1.24 -13.29
N PHE A 120 -3.59 -1.41 -13.63
CA PHE A 120 -4.47 -2.24 -12.82
C PHE A 120 -4.10 -3.72 -12.83
N ARG A 121 -3.43 -4.21 -13.89
CA ARG A 121 -2.96 -5.60 -13.99
C ARG A 121 -1.78 -5.80 -13.06
N THR A 122 -0.78 -4.93 -13.14
CA THR A 122 0.37 -4.95 -12.22
C THR A 122 -0.08 -4.91 -10.75
N ILE A 123 -1.06 -4.07 -10.40
CA ILE A 123 -1.61 -4.00 -9.04
C ILE A 123 -2.30 -5.32 -8.67
N SER A 124 -3.05 -5.91 -9.57
CA SER A 124 -3.74 -7.19 -9.34
C SER A 124 -2.76 -8.34 -9.18
N ASP A 125 -1.79 -8.42 -10.09
CA ASP A 125 -0.79 -9.49 -10.15
C ASP A 125 0.16 -9.42 -8.94
N PHE A 126 0.48 -8.23 -8.46
CA PHE A 126 1.22 -8.07 -7.21
C PHE A 126 0.40 -8.52 -6.00
N ARG A 127 -0.89 -8.19 -5.94
CA ARG A 127 -1.76 -8.49 -4.78
C ARG A 127 -2.01 -9.97 -4.59
N GLN A 128 -2.31 -10.71 -5.68
CA GLN A 128 -2.77 -12.09 -5.60
C GLN A 128 -1.81 -13.04 -4.90
N PRO A 129 -0.53 -13.13 -5.26
CA PRO A 129 0.42 -14.04 -4.61
C PRO A 129 0.79 -13.61 -3.20
N HIS A 130 0.59 -12.34 -2.85
CA HIS A 130 1.02 -11.79 -1.58
C HIS A 130 -0.08 -11.64 -0.52
N LEU A 131 -1.28 -12.21 -0.74
CA LEU A 131 -2.42 -12.05 0.17
C LEU A 131 -2.09 -12.43 1.63
N GLU A 132 -1.37 -13.54 1.84
CA GLU A 132 -0.97 -13.96 3.20
C GLU A 132 0.06 -13.02 3.81
N ALA A 133 1.03 -12.55 3.01
CA ALA A 133 2.01 -11.59 3.46
C ALA A 133 1.36 -10.25 3.85
N PHE A 134 0.29 -9.85 3.15
CA PHE A 134 -0.48 -8.64 3.49
C PHE A 134 -1.19 -8.75 4.84
N LYS A 135 -1.66 -9.94 5.25
CA LYS A 135 -2.23 -10.13 6.59
C LYS A 135 -1.21 -9.84 7.68
N ASP A 136 0.01 -10.36 7.52
CA ASP A 136 1.09 -10.17 8.49
C ASP A 136 1.49 -8.69 8.58
N VAL A 137 1.63 -8.05 7.43
CA VAL A 137 1.96 -6.61 7.34
C VAL A 137 0.85 -5.76 7.94
N PHE A 138 -0.41 -6.07 7.67
CA PHE A 138 -1.55 -5.34 8.24
C PHE A 138 -1.52 -5.37 9.77
N VAL A 139 -1.26 -6.53 10.38
CA VAL A 139 -1.13 -6.67 11.84
C VAL A 139 0.02 -5.80 12.37
N GLN A 140 1.16 -5.76 11.68
CA GLN A 140 2.29 -4.91 12.06
C GLN A 140 1.91 -3.43 12.01
N VAL A 141 1.25 -2.98 10.92
CA VAL A 141 0.79 -1.60 10.76
C VAL A 141 -0.18 -1.19 11.87
N VAL A 142 -1.16 -2.04 12.18
CA VAL A 142 -2.14 -1.77 13.25
C VAL A 142 -1.45 -1.66 14.61
N ARG A 143 -0.47 -2.51 14.91
CA ARG A 143 0.32 -2.42 16.15
C ARG A 143 1.10 -1.12 16.24
N LEU A 144 1.76 -0.72 15.15
CA LEU A 144 2.51 0.54 15.10
C LEU A 144 1.59 1.76 15.21
N ALA A 145 0.43 1.73 14.55
CA ALA A 145 -0.58 2.78 14.66
C ALA A 145 -1.15 2.89 16.09
N GLY A 146 -1.35 1.76 16.75
CA GLY A 146 -1.74 1.72 18.17
C GLY A 146 -0.68 2.31 19.08
N ALA A 147 0.59 1.95 18.88
CA ALA A 147 1.71 2.50 19.64
C ALA A 147 1.90 4.02 19.41
N ALA A 148 1.59 4.50 18.21
CA ALA A 148 1.60 5.92 17.88
C ALA A 148 0.34 6.69 18.36
N GLY A 149 -0.62 6.00 18.99
CA GLY A 149 -1.87 6.60 19.48
C GLY A 149 -2.86 7.03 18.38
N LEU A 150 -2.62 6.59 17.13
CA LEU A 150 -3.46 6.92 15.98
C LEU A 150 -4.75 6.08 15.94
N VAL A 151 -4.71 4.88 16.52
CA VAL A 151 -5.86 3.97 16.63
C VAL A 151 -6.14 3.70 18.10
N LYS A 152 -7.29 4.11 18.56
CA LYS A 152 -7.86 3.60 19.80
C LYS A 152 -8.58 2.30 19.44
N LEU A 153 -7.94 1.18 19.70
CA LEU A 153 -8.60 -0.12 19.63
C LEU A 153 -9.65 -0.14 20.75
N GLY A 154 -10.88 0.25 20.42
CA GLY A 154 -12.03 -0.03 21.24
C GLY A 154 -12.22 -1.55 21.37
N ASN A 155 -13.11 -1.99 22.25
CA ASN A 155 -13.47 -3.40 22.36
C ASN A 155 -13.88 -3.94 20.99
N VAL A 156 -13.00 -4.73 20.39
CA VAL A 156 -13.35 -5.51 19.20
C VAL A 156 -14.20 -6.67 19.70
N SER A 157 -15.49 -6.50 19.66
CA SER A 157 -16.43 -7.61 19.81
C SER A 157 -16.34 -8.43 18.52
N THR A 158 -15.69 -9.58 18.57
CA THR A 158 -15.85 -10.63 17.58
C THR A 158 -17.18 -11.32 17.83
N ASP A 159 -18.27 -10.56 17.70
CA ASP A 159 -19.59 -11.14 17.61
C ASP A 159 -19.69 -11.82 16.24
N GLY A 160 -20.21 -13.06 16.23
CA GLY A 160 -20.41 -13.82 15.01
C GLY A 160 -21.31 -13.01 14.07
N THR A 161 -20.70 -12.20 13.24
CA THR A 161 -21.41 -11.38 12.28
C THR A 161 -22.06 -12.30 11.28
N THR A 162 -23.34 -12.55 11.46
CA THR A 162 -24.18 -13.07 10.41
C THR A 162 -24.14 -12.03 9.29
N ILE A 163 -23.32 -12.29 8.27
CA ILE A 163 -23.38 -11.51 7.05
C ILE A 163 -24.78 -11.77 6.50
N GLN A 164 -25.67 -10.83 6.67
CA GLN A 164 -26.93 -10.84 5.95
C GLN A 164 -26.56 -10.73 4.47
N GLY A 165 -26.51 -11.88 3.80
CA GLY A 165 -26.45 -11.93 2.35
C GLY A 165 -27.60 -11.07 1.82
N ASN A 166 -27.33 -10.23 0.83
CA ASN A 166 -28.32 -9.36 0.19
C ASN A 166 -29.31 -10.16 -0.68
N ALA A 167 -29.67 -11.36 -0.21
CA ALA A 167 -30.68 -12.21 -0.78
C ALA A 167 -32.05 -11.72 -0.29
N SER A 168 -32.76 -11.03 -1.15
CA SER A 168 -34.17 -10.69 -0.90
C SER A 168 -34.94 -11.95 -0.52
N ARG A 169 -35.65 -11.92 0.61
CA ARG A 169 -36.53 -13.02 1.07
C ARG A 169 -37.57 -13.43 0.03
N HIS A 170 -37.85 -12.57 -0.95
CA HIS A 170 -38.85 -12.79 -1.99
C HIS A 170 -38.33 -13.55 -3.22
N THR A 171 -37.02 -13.82 -3.31
CA THR A 171 -36.43 -14.60 -4.41
C THR A 171 -36.00 -16.01 -4.01
N ALA A 172 -36.30 -16.46 -2.80
CA ALA A 172 -36.10 -17.83 -2.40
C ALA A 172 -37.19 -18.70 -3.10
N MET A 173 -36.83 -19.31 -4.25
CA MET A 173 -37.66 -20.35 -4.84
C MET A 173 -37.61 -21.57 -3.94
N SER A 174 -38.74 -21.88 -3.32
CA SER A 174 -39.01 -23.18 -2.70
C SER A 174 -39.27 -24.19 -3.81
N TYR A 175 -38.35 -25.11 -4.03
CA TYR A 175 -38.65 -26.33 -4.79
C TYR A 175 -39.36 -27.25 -3.85
N GLY A 176 -40.69 -27.42 -4.09
CA GLY A 176 -41.51 -28.50 -3.53
C GLY A 176 -41.29 -29.82 -4.24
#